data_33152b2d1155d3630bd054a06f9f5701
#
_entry.id   33152b2d1155d3630bd054a06f9f5701
#
_cell.length_a   1.000
_cell.length_b   1.000
_cell.length_c   1.000
_cell.angle_alpha   90.00
_cell.angle_beta   90.00
_cell.angle_gamma   90.00
#
_symmetry.space_group_name_H-M   'P 1'
#
loop_
_entity.id
_entity.type
_entity.pdbx_description
1 polymer ?
#
loop_
_entity_poly.entity_id
_entity_poly.type
_entity_poly.pdbx_seq_one_letter_code
_entity_poly.pdbx_strand_id
1 'polypeptide(L)'
;MKRFVSYLFLFSAIAFTSCNKLNIYDKKDAKLKFSSSIITFDTIFTSVSSITKRLVVYNPYSGDINTDIYLLGDNNSYFSLNINGVAARKLTDVEIPAKDSIFIFVKVIINPNQQNTPMLLTDTIRFFTNGNTQNVELLAYGQDANFIVPNRSLGNLSYFIVAGEGEEVTWTKEKPYVIYGYAVVDSVGKLNIEAGTKIYVHKKGGLWIYKGGCLHVNGTQDEPVVFQGDRLEDFFQDDYEQWDRIWINEGSQDNIINYAVIKNAFIGIQAEILDKDMGNKLILTNSIIKKSAGMGFLAKNYTVEAYNNIIANCGQHCIALTQGGTYTFIHNTIYNAYSLGTRATPSVFFSNYYIVNNVMYLSDFHCDFINNIVWGTNKREFNCDYDKSALFQANIS
;
A
#
# COMPACT_ATOMS: atom_id res chain seq x y z
N MET A 1 52.02 14.35 55.59
CA MET A 1 51.36 14.55 54.28
C MET A 1 51.90 13.66 53.19
N LYS A 2 53.17 13.49 52.92
CA LYS A 2 53.73 12.68 51.84
C LYS A 2 53.36 11.17 51.97
N ARG A 3 53.29 10.61 53.16
CA ARG A 3 52.91 9.16 53.35
C ARG A 3 51.40 8.91 53.15
N PHE A 4 50.51 9.86 53.41
CA PHE A 4 49.06 9.74 53.25
C PHE A 4 48.66 9.77 51.76
N VAL A 5 49.35 10.59 50.97
CA VAL A 5 49.16 10.68 49.51
C VAL A 5 49.62 9.41 48.81
N SER A 6 50.71 8.75 49.31
CA SER A 6 51.19 7.47 48.75
C SER A 6 50.21 6.30 48.96
N TYR A 7 49.51 6.26 50.10
CA TYR A 7 48.48 5.23 50.34
C TYR A 7 47.19 5.48 49.55
N LEU A 8 46.85 6.76 49.31
CA LEU A 8 45.69 7.11 48.48
C LEU A 8 45.90 6.71 46.99
N PHE A 9 47.15 6.85 46.50
CA PHE A 9 47.51 6.41 45.15
C PHE A 9 47.56 4.90 45.01
N LEU A 10 47.99 4.16 46.06
CA LEU A 10 48.01 2.70 46.05
C LEU A 10 46.60 2.12 46.13
N PHE A 11 45.68 2.74 46.84
CA PHE A 11 44.27 2.34 46.92
C PHE A 11 43.50 2.65 45.63
N SER A 12 43.82 3.76 44.95
CA SER A 12 43.27 4.10 43.63
C SER A 12 43.72 3.15 42.52
N ALA A 13 44.96 2.63 42.58
CA ALA A 13 45.48 1.71 41.59
C ALA A 13 44.85 0.31 41.69
N ILE A 14 44.36 -0.10 42.85
CA ILE A 14 43.68 -1.42 43.04
C ILE A 14 42.23 -1.37 42.58
N ALA A 15 41.60 -0.20 42.51
CA ALA A 15 40.20 -0.08 42.06
C ALA A 15 40.02 -0.25 40.52
N PHE A 16 41.08 -0.24 39.73
CA PHE A 16 41.01 -0.37 38.26
C PHE A 16 41.32 -1.77 37.74
N THR A 17 41.59 -2.76 38.59
CA THR A 17 41.71 -4.16 38.19
C THR A 17 40.40 -4.92 38.37
N SER A 18 39.29 -4.35 37.95
CA SER A 18 38.10 -5.16 37.67
C SER A 18 38.29 -5.87 36.35
N CYS A 19 39.03 -6.98 36.37
CA CYS A 19 38.96 -7.97 35.31
C CYS A 19 37.53 -8.48 35.28
N ASN A 20 36.71 -8.01 34.32
CA ASN A 20 35.51 -8.72 33.94
C ASN A 20 35.96 -10.12 33.49
N LYS A 21 35.82 -11.10 34.37
CA LYS A 21 35.88 -12.51 33.94
C LYS A 21 34.75 -12.70 32.92
N LEU A 22 35.11 -12.88 31.66
CA LEU A 22 34.19 -13.35 30.65
C LEU A 22 33.56 -14.64 31.20
N ASN A 23 32.31 -14.52 31.62
CA ASN A 23 31.56 -15.67 32.15
C ASN A 23 30.88 -16.35 30.95
N ILE A 24 31.66 -17.06 30.16
CA ILE A 24 31.19 -17.75 28.96
C ILE A 24 30.44 -19.02 29.37
N TYR A 25 29.25 -19.22 28.85
CA TYR A 25 28.46 -20.42 28.99
C TYR A 25 28.90 -21.44 27.90
N ASP A 26 29.72 -22.40 28.26
CA ASP A 26 30.37 -23.36 27.35
C ASP A 26 29.73 -24.77 27.33
N LYS A 27 28.62 -24.96 28.07
CA LYS A 27 27.99 -26.28 28.18
C LYS A 27 27.39 -26.74 26.85
N LYS A 28 27.52 -28.03 26.59
CA LYS A 28 27.03 -28.70 25.37
C LYS A 28 25.49 -28.73 25.24
N ASP A 29 24.75 -28.41 26.28
CA ASP A 29 23.28 -28.30 26.26
C ASP A 29 22.77 -26.92 25.85
N ALA A 30 23.63 -25.98 25.52
CA ALA A 30 23.29 -24.63 25.17
C ALA A 30 22.31 -24.57 23.97
N LYS A 31 21.20 -23.93 24.16
CA LYS A 31 20.21 -23.64 23.10
C LYS A 31 19.74 -22.19 23.19
N LEU A 32 19.81 -21.52 22.08
CA LEU A 32 19.27 -20.15 21.92
C LEU A 32 17.74 -20.21 21.86
N LYS A 33 17.07 -19.12 22.24
CA LYS A 33 15.65 -18.92 22.00
C LYS A 33 15.45 -17.92 20.85
N PHE A 34 14.46 -18.17 20.02
CA PHE A 34 14.15 -17.33 18.87
C PHE A 34 12.74 -16.73 19.03
N SER A 35 12.57 -15.50 18.55
CA SER A 35 11.23 -14.88 18.48
C SER A 35 10.30 -15.62 17.51
N SER A 36 10.85 -16.31 16.53
CA SER A 36 10.12 -17.18 15.60
C SER A 36 11.03 -18.28 15.07
N SER A 37 10.48 -19.46 14.79
CA SER A 37 11.18 -20.56 14.11
C SER A 37 11.10 -20.46 12.59
N ILE A 38 10.18 -19.63 12.07
CA ILE A 38 9.98 -19.40 10.63
C ILE A 38 9.78 -17.90 10.41
N ILE A 39 10.45 -17.33 9.41
CA ILE A 39 10.22 -15.98 8.93
C ILE A 39 9.60 -16.08 7.55
N THR A 40 8.36 -15.63 7.42
CA THR A 40 7.63 -15.63 6.16
C THR A 40 7.59 -14.22 5.57
N PHE A 41 7.75 -14.12 4.26
CA PHE A 41 7.50 -12.93 3.48
C PHE A 41 6.34 -13.24 2.55
N ASP A 42 5.36 -12.34 2.49
CA ASP A 42 4.27 -12.44 1.53
C ASP A 42 4.78 -12.25 0.10
N THR A 43 3.88 -12.16 -0.86
CA THR A 43 4.26 -12.00 -2.27
C THR A 43 5.16 -10.79 -2.47
N ILE A 44 6.35 -11.03 -2.98
CA ILE A 44 7.37 -10.02 -3.31
C ILE A 44 7.51 -9.98 -4.82
N PHE A 45 7.36 -8.79 -5.38
CA PHE A 45 7.58 -8.58 -6.81
C PHE A 45 9.06 -8.61 -7.13
N THR A 46 9.40 -9.22 -8.26
CA THR A 46 10.78 -9.27 -8.76
C THR A 46 11.37 -7.87 -8.89
N SER A 47 12.68 -7.74 -8.68
CA SER A 47 13.44 -6.48 -8.70
C SER A 47 13.08 -5.47 -7.60
N VAL A 48 12.15 -5.80 -6.70
CA VAL A 48 11.79 -4.98 -5.54
C VAL A 48 12.31 -5.65 -4.27
N SER A 49 12.99 -4.89 -3.42
CA SER A 49 13.40 -5.40 -2.12
C SER A 49 12.18 -5.52 -1.20
N SER A 50 12.07 -6.63 -0.48
CA SER A 50 11.04 -6.80 0.56
C SER A 50 11.17 -5.76 1.67
N ILE A 51 10.14 -5.68 2.50
CA ILE A 51 10.29 -5.11 3.84
C ILE A 51 11.35 -5.89 4.62
N THR A 52 11.94 -5.22 5.61
CA THR A 52 12.88 -5.87 6.53
C THR A 52 12.10 -6.55 7.65
N LYS A 53 12.28 -7.87 7.80
CA LYS A 53 11.76 -8.64 8.94
C LYS A 53 12.84 -8.77 10.01
N ARG A 54 12.45 -8.74 11.28
CA ARG A 54 13.36 -8.82 12.43
C ARG A 54 13.20 -10.17 13.14
N LEU A 55 14.30 -10.87 13.29
CA LEU A 55 14.44 -12.02 14.19
C LEU A 55 15.17 -11.56 15.45
N VAL A 56 14.65 -11.92 16.61
CA VAL A 56 15.33 -11.73 17.89
C VAL A 56 15.89 -13.06 18.35
N VAL A 57 17.16 -13.07 18.70
CA VAL A 57 17.90 -14.27 19.19
C VAL A 57 18.30 -14.03 20.62
N TYR A 58 17.78 -14.81 21.54
CA TYR A 58 17.94 -14.64 22.99
C TYR A 58 18.92 -15.66 23.55
N ASN A 59 19.82 -15.18 24.41
CA ASN A 59 20.61 -16.02 25.30
C ASN A 59 19.88 -16.20 26.65
N PRO A 60 19.31 -17.38 26.93
CA PRO A 60 18.57 -17.61 28.19
C PRO A 60 19.48 -17.87 29.40
N TYR A 61 20.78 -17.95 29.21
CA TYR A 61 21.73 -18.36 30.26
C TYR A 61 22.33 -17.16 31.02
N SER A 62 22.98 -17.44 32.15
CA SER A 62 23.65 -16.44 32.99
C SER A 62 25.10 -16.16 32.60
N GLY A 63 25.60 -16.76 31.55
CA GLY A 63 26.89 -16.49 30.93
C GLY A 63 26.72 -16.09 29.48
N ASP A 64 27.73 -15.41 28.94
CA ASP A 64 27.77 -14.99 27.53
C ASP A 64 27.89 -16.22 26.63
N ILE A 65 27.25 -16.19 25.46
CA ILE A 65 27.30 -17.28 24.48
C ILE A 65 27.87 -16.75 23.17
N ASN A 66 28.78 -17.48 22.60
CA ASN A 66 29.25 -17.29 21.23
C ASN A 66 28.53 -18.27 20.29
N THR A 67 28.08 -17.78 19.16
CA THR A 67 27.41 -18.59 18.15
C THR A 67 27.88 -18.22 16.75
N ASP A 68 27.99 -19.22 15.88
CA ASP A 68 28.19 -19.00 14.46
C ASP A 68 26.86 -18.96 13.75
N ILE A 69 26.68 -18.03 12.85
CA ILE A 69 25.43 -17.78 12.12
C ILE A 69 25.69 -17.88 10.63
N TYR A 70 24.92 -18.73 9.95
CA TYR A 70 25.06 -19.00 8.52
C TYR A 70 23.73 -18.89 7.81
N LEU A 71 23.72 -18.24 6.64
CA LEU A 71 22.64 -18.37 5.65
C LEU A 71 23.03 -19.50 4.71
N LEU A 72 22.26 -20.59 4.66
CA LEU A 72 22.69 -21.83 3.99
C LEU A 72 22.81 -21.70 2.47
N GLY A 73 21.94 -20.90 1.83
CA GLY A 73 22.02 -20.63 0.38
C GLY A 73 23.22 -19.79 -0.03
N ASP A 74 23.91 -19.17 0.92
CA ASP A 74 25.09 -18.30 0.71
C ASP A 74 24.89 -17.34 -0.47
N ASN A 75 25.80 -17.36 -1.47
CA ASN A 75 25.74 -16.47 -2.63
C ASN A 75 24.55 -16.73 -3.59
N ASN A 76 23.94 -17.90 -3.50
CA ASN A 76 22.76 -18.27 -4.29
C ASN A 76 21.44 -17.93 -3.58
N SER A 77 21.51 -17.43 -2.36
CA SER A 77 20.32 -17.04 -1.60
C SER A 77 19.68 -15.77 -2.13
N TYR A 78 18.37 -15.77 -2.24
CA TYR A 78 17.57 -14.57 -2.44
C TYR A 78 17.47 -13.71 -1.18
N PHE A 79 17.84 -14.26 -0.02
CA PHE A 79 17.81 -13.57 1.27
C PHE A 79 19.14 -12.90 1.59
N SER A 80 19.07 -11.82 2.35
CA SER A 80 20.23 -11.13 2.90
C SER A 80 20.02 -10.86 4.38
N LEU A 81 21.10 -10.96 5.16
CA LEU A 81 21.06 -10.76 6.60
C LEU A 81 21.86 -9.52 7.01
N ASN A 82 21.39 -8.86 8.05
CA ASN A 82 22.17 -7.94 8.87
C ASN A 82 22.15 -8.50 10.29
N ILE A 83 23.30 -9.02 10.73
CA ILE A 83 23.46 -9.72 12.00
C ILE A 83 24.05 -8.72 12.98
N ASN A 84 23.25 -8.25 13.95
CA ASN A 84 23.67 -7.32 14.98
C ASN A 84 24.42 -6.08 14.43
N GLY A 85 23.93 -5.50 13.31
CA GLY A 85 24.52 -4.35 12.65
C GLY A 85 25.54 -4.69 11.53
N VAL A 86 25.96 -5.95 11.40
CA VAL A 86 26.90 -6.39 10.36
C VAL A 86 26.15 -7.03 9.21
N ALA A 87 26.28 -6.49 8.01
CA ALA A 87 25.73 -7.09 6.80
C ALA A 87 26.61 -8.29 6.38
N ALA A 88 26.12 -9.50 6.59
CA ALA A 88 26.86 -10.74 6.29
C ALA A 88 25.90 -11.90 6.06
N ARG A 89 26.32 -12.85 5.22
CA ARG A 89 25.65 -14.16 5.03
C ARG A 89 26.22 -15.23 5.96
N LYS A 90 27.39 -14.97 6.46
CA LYS A 90 28.09 -15.80 7.45
C LYS A 90 28.80 -14.88 8.43
N LEU A 91 28.58 -15.09 9.71
CA LEU A 91 29.31 -14.39 10.79
C LEU A 91 29.61 -15.42 11.88
N THR A 92 30.87 -15.56 12.23
CA THR A 92 31.33 -16.49 13.25
C THR A 92 31.62 -15.73 14.55
N ASP A 93 31.59 -16.46 15.64
CA ASP A 93 31.94 -15.98 16.97
C ASP A 93 31.09 -14.74 17.40
N VAL A 94 29.80 -14.79 17.09
CA VAL A 94 28.85 -13.73 17.47
C VAL A 94 28.53 -13.87 18.95
N GLU A 95 28.95 -12.90 19.74
CA GLU A 95 28.66 -12.85 21.18
C GLU A 95 27.23 -12.40 21.43
N ILE A 96 26.53 -13.14 22.28
CA ILE A 96 25.22 -12.78 22.83
C ILE A 96 25.36 -12.69 24.35
N PRO A 97 25.30 -11.50 24.96
CA PRO A 97 25.52 -11.32 26.39
C PRO A 97 24.53 -12.14 27.25
N ALA A 98 24.91 -12.42 28.48
CA ALA A 98 24.12 -13.17 29.43
C ALA A 98 22.72 -12.53 29.62
N LYS A 99 21.64 -13.32 29.46
CA LYS A 99 20.25 -12.85 29.63
C LYS A 99 19.81 -11.76 28.66
N ASP A 100 20.56 -11.54 27.56
CA ASP A 100 20.30 -10.52 26.57
C ASP A 100 20.00 -11.13 25.18
N SER A 101 19.87 -10.31 24.17
CA SER A 101 19.51 -10.70 22.81
C SER A 101 20.23 -9.86 21.76
N ILE A 102 20.37 -10.45 20.57
CA ILE A 102 20.76 -9.75 19.36
C ILE A 102 19.62 -9.73 18.34
N PHE A 103 19.72 -8.81 17.39
CA PHE A 103 18.78 -8.69 16.29
C PHE A 103 19.40 -9.13 14.97
N ILE A 104 18.65 -9.93 14.21
CA ILE A 104 18.97 -10.24 12.83
C ILE A 104 17.87 -9.64 11.96
N PHE A 105 18.26 -8.76 11.06
CA PHE A 105 17.35 -8.21 10.05
C PHE A 105 17.47 -9.01 8.77
N VAL A 106 16.36 -9.49 8.26
CA VAL A 106 16.27 -10.30 7.05
C VAL A 106 15.54 -9.51 5.97
N LYS A 107 16.11 -9.49 4.76
CA LYS A 107 15.49 -8.96 3.54
C LYS A 107 15.54 -10.02 2.45
N VAL A 108 14.63 -9.92 1.49
CA VAL A 108 14.66 -10.73 0.27
C VAL A 108 14.66 -9.83 -0.95
N ILE A 109 15.42 -10.20 -1.99
CA ILE A 109 15.47 -9.55 -3.30
C ILE A 109 15.40 -10.66 -4.34
N ILE A 110 14.42 -10.56 -5.25
CA ILE A 110 14.17 -11.55 -6.28
C ILE A 110 14.52 -10.94 -7.64
N ASN A 111 15.40 -11.61 -8.39
CA ASN A 111 15.65 -11.22 -9.77
C ASN A 111 14.54 -11.76 -10.68
N PRO A 112 14.15 -11.03 -11.75
CA PRO A 112 13.20 -11.52 -12.73
C PRO A 112 13.65 -12.86 -13.32
N ASN A 113 12.76 -13.85 -13.31
CA ASN A 113 13.05 -15.18 -13.87
C ASN A 113 12.31 -15.43 -15.19
N GLN A 114 11.59 -14.44 -15.70
CA GLN A 114 10.75 -14.49 -16.92
C GLN A 114 9.65 -15.56 -16.87
N GLN A 115 9.30 -16.05 -15.69
CA GLN A 115 8.21 -17.02 -15.47
C GLN A 115 7.05 -16.32 -14.77
N ASN A 116 5.83 -16.53 -15.27
CA ASN A 116 4.60 -15.88 -14.77
C ASN A 116 4.01 -16.54 -13.51
N THR A 117 4.61 -17.62 -13.02
CA THR A 117 4.11 -18.35 -11.86
C THR A 117 4.72 -17.84 -10.57
N PRO A 118 3.94 -17.70 -9.50
CA PRO A 118 4.48 -17.48 -8.17
C PRO A 118 5.51 -18.55 -7.82
N MET A 119 6.67 -18.12 -7.34
CA MET A 119 7.78 -19.00 -7.00
C MET A 119 7.98 -19.01 -5.50
N LEU A 120 7.95 -20.21 -4.89
CA LEU A 120 8.28 -20.37 -3.48
C LEU A 120 9.81 -20.36 -3.32
N LEU A 121 10.31 -19.40 -2.57
CA LEU A 121 11.72 -19.26 -2.21
C LEU A 121 11.91 -19.68 -0.77
N THR A 122 12.85 -20.56 -0.53
CA THR A 122 13.19 -21.05 0.80
C THR A 122 14.68 -20.93 1.06
N ASP A 123 15.04 -20.65 2.31
CA ASP A 123 16.39 -20.73 2.82
C ASP A 123 16.36 -20.94 4.34
N THR A 124 17.50 -21.04 4.97
CA THR A 124 17.61 -21.33 6.40
C THR A 124 18.74 -20.52 7.02
N ILE A 125 18.44 -19.85 8.14
CA ILE A 125 19.47 -19.31 9.03
C ILE A 125 19.85 -20.41 10.02
N ARG A 126 21.11 -20.86 9.95
CA ARG A 126 21.66 -21.86 10.85
C ARG A 126 22.49 -21.21 11.93
N PHE A 127 22.26 -21.63 13.16
CA PHE A 127 23.02 -21.24 14.34
C PHE A 127 23.79 -22.46 14.85
N PHE A 128 25.09 -22.29 15.08
CA PHE A 128 25.94 -23.32 15.68
C PHE A 128 26.49 -22.79 16.99
N THR A 129 26.05 -23.37 18.09
CA THR A 129 26.35 -22.92 19.46
C THR A 129 26.79 -24.11 20.33
N ASN A 130 28.00 -24.10 20.83
CA ASN A 130 28.56 -25.13 21.73
C ASN A 130 28.33 -26.60 21.26
N GLY A 131 28.44 -26.83 19.94
CA GLY A 131 28.20 -28.12 19.33
C GLY A 131 26.74 -28.42 18.95
N ASN A 132 25.77 -27.55 19.26
CA ASN A 132 24.38 -27.69 18.87
C ASN A 132 24.08 -26.89 17.61
N THR A 133 23.26 -27.46 16.75
CA THR A 133 22.74 -26.79 15.56
C THR A 133 21.26 -26.47 15.75
N GLN A 134 20.87 -25.21 15.51
CA GLN A 134 19.48 -24.77 15.48
C GLN A 134 19.21 -24.01 14.18
N ASN A 135 18.00 -24.12 13.65
CA ASN A 135 17.63 -23.52 12.39
C ASN A 135 16.42 -22.58 12.57
N VAL A 136 16.40 -21.51 11.78
CA VAL A 136 15.23 -20.67 11.54
C VAL A 136 14.98 -20.68 10.04
N GLU A 137 13.79 -21.11 9.64
CA GLU A 137 13.41 -21.23 8.23
C GLU A 137 13.01 -19.85 7.67
N LEU A 138 13.37 -19.62 6.40
CA LEU A 138 12.99 -18.42 5.62
C LEU A 138 12.11 -18.85 4.47
N LEU A 139 10.95 -18.21 4.32
CA LEU A 139 10.03 -18.43 3.21
C LEU A 139 9.63 -17.12 2.57
N ALA A 140 9.60 -17.06 1.24
CA ALA A 140 9.08 -15.95 0.47
C ALA A 140 8.38 -16.45 -0.79
N TYR A 141 7.33 -15.73 -1.22
CA TYR A 141 6.69 -15.95 -2.50
C TYR A 141 7.12 -14.85 -3.46
N GLY A 142 7.77 -15.22 -4.57
CA GLY A 142 8.17 -14.30 -5.63
C GLY A 142 7.14 -14.27 -6.75
N GLN A 143 6.87 -13.12 -7.33
CA GLN A 143 6.00 -12.95 -8.48
C GLN A 143 6.57 -11.94 -9.46
N ASP A 144 6.61 -12.30 -10.75
CA ASP A 144 6.90 -11.36 -11.82
C ASP A 144 5.77 -10.36 -12.00
N ALA A 145 6.11 -9.15 -12.45
CA ALA A 145 5.17 -8.07 -12.69
C ALA A 145 5.60 -7.19 -13.86
N ASN A 146 4.65 -6.47 -14.43
CA ASN A 146 4.88 -5.37 -15.36
C ASN A 146 5.09 -4.09 -14.54
N PHE A 147 6.33 -3.58 -14.49
CA PHE A 147 6.64 -2.39 -13.72
C PHE A 147 6.45 -1.13 -14.54
N ILE A 148 5.65 -0.20 -14.02
CA ILE A 148 5.44 1.13 -14.58
C ILE A 148 6.20 2.12 -13.70
N VAL A 149 7.39 2.51 -14.16
CA VAL A 149 8.32 3.37 -13.42
C VAL A 149 8.34 4.75 -14.07
N PRO A 150 8.14 5.84 -13.30
CA PRO A 150 8.13 7.19 -13.83
C PRO A 150 9.42 7.54 -14.57
N ASN A 151 9.26 8.19 -15.71
CA ASN A 151 10.35 8.75 -16.48
C ASN A 151 10.13 10.24 -16.81
N ARG A 152 9.03 10.82 -16.31
CA ARG A 152 8.63 12.22 -16.46
C ARG A 152 8.13 12.78 -15.13
N SER A 153 8.10 14.12 -15.03
CA SER A 153 7.53 14.83 -13.88
C SER A 153 6.77 16.08 -14.31
N LEU A 154 5.71 16.40 -13.57
CA LEU A 154 4.95 17.63 -13.66
C LEU A 154 4.77 18.20 -12.25
N GLY A 155 5.52 19.23 -11.90
CA GLY A 155 5.61 19.69 -10.52
C GLY A 155 6.11 18.57 -9.60
N ASN A 156 5.30 18.22 -8.61
CA ASN A 156 5.62 17.15 -7.65
C ASN A 156 5.09 15.76 -8.08
N LEU A 157 4.42 15.66 -9.24
CA LEU A 157 3.89 14.40 -9.75
C LEU A 157 4.92 13.76 -10.68
N SER A 158 5.33 12.53 -10.35
CA SER A 158 6.16 11.69 -11.22
C SER A 158 5.28 10.72 -11.97
N TYR A 159 5.47 10.56 -13.28
CA TYR A 159 4.57 9.76 -14.12
C TYR A 159 5.26 9.07 -15.30
N PHE A 160 4.53 8.07 -15.84
CA PHE A 160 4.85 7.37 -17.08
C PHE A 160 3.61 7.32 -17.97
N ILE A 161 3.74 7.63 -19.26
CA ILE A 161 2.63 7.53 -20.22
C ILE A 161 2.52 6.07 -20.64
N VAL A 162 1.40 5.43 -20.29
CA VAL A 162 1.10 4.02 -20.61
C VAL A 162 0.33 3.85 -21.90
N ALA A 163 -0.42 4.88 -22.32
CA ALA A 163 -1.04 4.99 -23.63
C ALA A 163 -0.92 6.45 -24.07
N GLY A 164 -0.14 6.69 -25.11
CA GLY A 164 0.07 8.00 -25.69
C GLY A 164 -1.04 8.41 -26.66
N GLU A 165 -0.84 9.54 -27.32
CA GLU A 165 -1.80 10.11 -28.28
C GLU A 165 -2.17 9.11 -29.39
N GLY A 166 -3.45 8.73 -29.42
CA GLY A 166 -3.98 7.77 -30.42
C GLY A 166 -3.56 6.31 -30.21
N GLU A 167 -2.85 6.00 -29.15
CA GLU A 167 -2.50 4.62 -28.80
C GLU A 167 -3.64 3.92 -28.05
N GLU A 168 -3.89 2.68 -28.40
CA GLU A 168 -4.77 1.78 -27.66
C GLU A 168 -3.94 0.66 -27.03
N VAL A 169 -3.92 0.61 -25.71
CA VAL A 169 -3.12 -0.34 -24.92
C VAL A 169 -4.04 -1.24 -24.12
N THR A 170 -3.70 -2.53 -24.04
CA THR A 170 -4.46 -3.50 -23.27
C THR A 170 -3.60 -4.09 -22.16
N TRP A 171 -4.10 -4.02 -20.94
CA TRP A 171 -3.53 -4.72 -19.79
C TRP A 171 -4.28 -6.03 -19.57
N THR A 172 -3.50 -7.11 -19.49
CA THR A 172 -4.03 -8.49 -19.37
C THR A 172 -3.76 -9.07 -17.98
N LYS A 173 -4.44 -10.16 -17.64
CA LYS A 173 -4.26 -10.85 -16.36
C LYS A 173 -3.01 -11.72 -16.25
N GLU A 174 -2.23 -11.86 -17.32
CA GLU A 174 -1.07 -12.75 -17.33
C GLU A 174 -0.02 -12.42 -16.27
N LYS A 175 0.29 -11.12 -16.12
CA LYS A 175 1.15 -10.59 -15.07
C LYS A 175 0.49 -9.39 -14.41
N PRO A 176 0.63 -9.22 -13.09
CA PRO A 176 0.15 -8.02 -12.45
C PRO A 176 0.95 -6.79 -12.91
N TYR A 177 0.34 -5.64 -12.78
CA TYR A 177 0.97 -4.33 -13.01
C TYR A 177 1.33 -3.70 -11.67
N VAL A 178 2.55 -3.16 -11.55
CA VAL A 178 3.02 -2.44 -10.36
C VAL A 178 3.38 -1.02 -10.78
N ILE A 179 2.62 -0.05 -10.27
CA ILE A 179 2.74 1.36 -10.65
C ILE A 179 3.52 2.12 -9.58
N TYR A 180 4.64 2.72 -9.97
CA TYR A 180 5.37 3.72 -9.21
C TYR A 180 5.05 5.11 -9.77
N GLY A 181 4.62 6.05 -8.90
CA GLY A 181 4.09 7.34 -9.37
C GLY A 181 2.78 7.16 -10.13
N TYR A 182 2.55 7.93 -11.18
CA TYR A 182 1.31 7.87 -11.95
C TYR A 182 1.50 7.15 -13.29
N ALA A 183 0.62 6.18 -13.57
CA ALA A 183 0.39 5.68 -14.92
C ALA A 183 -0.58 6.63 -15.63
N VAL A 184 -0.20 7.22 -16.74
CA VAL A 184 -0.99 8.23 -17.46
C VAL A 184 -1.49 7.70 -18.79
N VAL A 185 -2.79 7.79 -19.01
CA VAL A 185 -3.40 7.71 -20.34
C VAL A 185 -3.49 9.14 -20.87
N ASP A 186 -2.70 9.45 -21.89
CA ASP A 186 -2.59 10.80 -22.44
C ASP A 186 -3.75 11.10 -23.42
N SER A 187 -3.79 12.30 -23.91
CA SER A 187 -4.84 12.80 -24.82
C SER A 187 -5.12 11.81 -25.97
N VAL A 188 -6.40 11.47 -26.17
CA VAL A 188 -6.88 10.53 -27.21
C VAL A 188 -6.28 9.11 -27.08
N GLY A 189 -5.50 8.83 -26.05
CA GLY A 189 -5.04 7.48 -25.71
C GLY A 189 -6.15 6.66 -25.07
N LYS A 190 -6.09 5.35 -25.21
CA LYS A 190 -7.06 4.44 -24.62
C LYS A 190 -6.38 3.30 -23.88
N LEU A 191 -6.80 3.07 -22.64
CA LEU A 191 -6.37 1.93 -21.85
C LEU A 191 -7.53 0.98 -21.62
N ASN A 192 -7.40 -0.24 -22.12
CA ASN A 192 -8.29 -1.36 -21.84
C ASN A 192 -7.65 -2.24 -20.76
N ILE A 193 -8.43 -2.63 -19.75
CA ILE A 193 -8.00 -3.52 -18.69
C ILE A 193 -8.94 -4.74 -18.68
N GLU A 194 -8.39 -5.90 -18.98
CA GLU A 194 -9.13 -7.15 -19.07
C GLU A 194 -9.50 -7.72 -17.70
N ALA A 195 -10.51 -8.60 -17.71
CA ALA A 195 -10.97 -9.32 -16.52
C ALA A 195 -9.82 -10.06 -15.82
N GLY A 196 -9.85 -10.05 -14.49
CA GLY A 196 -8.86 -10.72 -13.64
C GLY A 196 -7.51 -10.00 -13.50
N THR A 197 -7.32 -8.87 -14.20
CA THR A 197 -6.08 -8.08 -14.09
C THR A 197 -5.92 -7.51 -12.68
N LYS A 198 -4.69 -7.62 -12.13
CA LYS A 198 -4.33 -7.08 -10.81
C LYS A 198 -3.38 -5.90 -10.98
N ILE A 199 -3.75 -4.77 -10.40
CA ILE A 199 -2.99 -3.53 -10.43
C ILE A 199 -2.62 -3.17 -8.99
N TYR A 200 -1.32 -3.12 -8.73
CA TYR A 200 -0.74 -2.72 -7.46
C TYR A 200 -0.12 -1.35 -7.60
N VAL A 201 -0.46 -0.44 -6.71
CA VAL A 201 -0.01 0.94 -6.81
C VAL A 201 0.85 1.28 -5.60
N HIS A 202 2.05 1.76 -5.86
CA HIS A 202 2.97 2.22 -4.81
C HIS A 202 2.50 3.53 -4.19
N LYS A 203 2.91 3.77 -2.95
CA LYS A 203 2.53 4.97 -2.18
C LYS A 203 2.70 6.26 -2.99
N LYS A 204 1.67 7.11 -2.96
CA LYS A 204 1.54 8.36 -3.74
C LYS A 204 1.42 8.17 -5.25
N GLY A 205 1.33 6.95 -5.74
CA GLY A 205 1.04 6.64 -7.14
C GLY A 205 -0.45 6.59 -7.43
N GLY A 206 -0.80 6.50 -8.70
CA GLY A 206 -2.18 6.42 -9.17
C GLY A 206 -2.29 6.08 -10.64
N LEU A 207 -3.54 6.02 -11.12
CA LEU A 207 -3.87 5.95 -12.53
C LEU A 207 -4.51 7.29 -12.94
N TRP A 208 -3.97 7.95 -13.94
CA TRP A 208 -4.44 9.25 -14.38
C TRP A 208 -4.87 9.20 -15.85
N ILE A 209 -6.17 9.38 -16.06
CA ILE A 209 -6.77 9.52 -17.39
C ILE A 209 -6.81 11.02 -17.67
N TYR A 210 -5.81 11.50 -18.41
CA TYR A 210 -5.65 12.90 -18.72
C TYR A 210 -6.69 13.34 -19.75
N LYS A 211 -6.79 14.63 -19.99
CA LYS A 211 -7.79 15.26 -20.88
C LYS A 211 -7.90 14.53 -22.22
N GLY A 212 -9.07 14.01 -22.53
CA GLY A 212 -9.34 13.26 -23.74
C GLY A 212 -8.88 11.80 -23.75
N GLY A 213 -8.19 11.37 -22.70
CA GLY A 213 -7.86 9.95 -22.50
C GLY A 213 -9.09 9.12 -22.16
N CYS A 214 -9.06 7.84 -22.47
CA CYS A 214 -10.18 6.91 -22.26
C CYS A 214 -9.76 5.67 -21.46
N LEU A 215 -10.59 5.26 -20.52
CA LEU A 215 -10.38 4.09 -19.68
C LEU A 215 -11.53 3.09 -19.81
N HIS A 216 -11.21 1.87 -20.20
CA HIS A 216 -12.13 0.74 -20.14
C HIS A 216 -11.63 -0.32 -19.16
N VAL A 217 -12.32 -0.52 -18.06
CA VAL A 217 -12.10 -1.61 -17.11
C VAL A 217 -13.18 -2.65 -17.31
N ASN A 218 -12.81 -3.81 -17.85
CA ASN A 218 -13.72 -4.84 -18.32
C ASN A 218 -13.62 -6.12 -17.45
N GLY A 219 -13.88 -5.97 -16.13
CA GLY A 219 -13.97 -7.12 -15.23
C GLY A 219 -15.24 -7.95 -15.45
N THR A 220 -15.28 -9.09 -14.79
CA THR A 220 -16.47 -9.96 -14.67
C THR A 220 -16.73 -10.27 -13.20
N GLN A 221 -17.88 -10.85 -12.88
CA GLN A 221 -18.21 -11.24 -11.52
C GLN A 221 -17.20 -12.24 -10.95
N ASP A 222 -16.76 -13.20 -11.76
CA ASP A 222 -15.82 -14.26 -11.36
C ASP A 222 -14.35 -13.79 -11.42
N GLU A 223 -14.04 -12.85 -12.31
CA GLU A 223 -12.71 -12.30 -12.53
C GLU A 223 -12.73 -10.76 -12.49
N PRO A 224 -12.95 -10.13 -11.33
CA PRO A 224 -12.92 -8.67 -11.22
C PRO A 224 -11.51 -8.13 -11.46
N VAL A 225 -11.44 -6.89 -11.96
CA VAL A 225 -10.19 -6.14 -12.01
C VAL A 225 -9.90 -5.56 -10.62
N VAL A 226 -8.70 -5.75 -10.09
CA VAL A 226 -8.36 -5.33 -8.73
C VAL A 226 -7.32 -4.21 -8.74
N PHE A 227 -7.67 -3.06 -8.13
CA PHE A 227 -6.75 -1.96 -7.83
C PHE A 227 -6.53 -1.90 -6.32
N GLN A 228 -5.27 -1.99 -5.89
CA GLN A 228 -4.91 -1.93 -4.48
C GLN A 228 -3.48 -1.44 -4.27
N GLY A 229 -3.09 -1.19 -3.02
CA GLY A 229 -1.69 -0.92 -2.69
C GLY A 229 -0.78 -2.12 -2.95
N ASP A 230 0.50 -1.86 -3.10
CA ASP A 230 1.54 -2.87 -3.34
C ASP A 230 2.04 -3.57 -2.05
N ARG A 231 1.48 -3.20 -0.90
CA ARG A 231 1.73 -3.84 0.40
C ARG A 231 0.78 -5.02 0.56
N LEU A 232 1.27 -6.23 0.23
CA LEU A 232 0.44 -7.44 0.18
C LEU A 232 0.44 -8.25 1.48
N GLU A 233 1.23 -7.85 2.45
CA GLU A 233 1.29 -8.51 3.75
C GLU A 233 -0.08 -8.41 4.46
N ASP A 234 -0.53 -9.49 5.09
CA ASP A 234 -1.85 -9.60 5.75
C ASP A 234 -2.15 -8.41 6.69
N PHE A 235 -1.14 -7.92 7.39
CA PHE A 235 -1.27 -6.77 8.28
C PHE A 235 -1.67 -5.47 7.56
N PHE A 236 -1.28 -5.31 6.28
CA PHE A 236 -1.56 -4.09 5.50
C PHE A 236 -2.75 -4.21 4.56
N GLN A 237 -3.33 -5.42 4.39
CA GLN A 237 -4.45 -5.63 3.45
C GLN A 237 -5.66 -4.73 3.73
N ASP A 238 -5.79 -4.29 4.98
CA ASP A 238 -6.90 -3.49 5.45
C ASP A 238 -6.53 -2.03 5.76
N ASP A 239 -5.27 -1.64 5.52
CA ASP A 239 -4.81 -0.28 5.72
C ASP A 239 -5.35 0.67 4.65
N TYR A 240 -5.59 1.91 5.06
CA TYR A 240 -6.04 3.00 4.21
C TYR A 240 -4.82 3.76 3.64
N GLU A 241 -5.03 4.57 2.59
CA GLU A 241 -4.02 5.50 2.04
C GLU A 241 -2.71 4.84 1.59
N GLN A 242 -2.79 3.66 1.01
CA GLN A 242 -1.61 3.01 0.46
C GLN A 242 -1.19 3.61 -0.88
N TRP A 243 -2.13 4.20 -1.63
CA TRP A 243 -1.91 4.87 -2.91
C TRP A 243 -2.88 6.04 -3.08
N ASP A 244 -2.71 6.85 -4.14
CA ASP A 244 -3.49 8.08 -4.26
C ASP A 244 -4.88 7.83 -4.86
N ARG A 245 -5.04 7.70 -6.17
CA ARG A 245 -6.37 7.61 -6.79
C ARG A 245 -6.38 7.08 -8.23
N ILE A 246 -7.59 6.75 -8.73
CA ILE A 246 -7.89 6.79 -10.16
C ILE A 246 -8.44 8.18 -10.46
N TRP A 247 -7.75 8.94 -11.31
CA TRP A 247 -8.06 10.33 -11.63
C TRP A 247 -8.49 10.45 -13.09
N ILE A 248 -9.72 10.89 -13.35
CA ILE A 248 -10.32 10.96 -14.68
C ILE A 248 -10.68 12.43 -14.97
N ASN A 249 -10.14 12.98 -16.05
CA ASN A 249 -10.40 14.35 -16.47
C ASN A 249 -11.41 14.41 -17.62
N GLU A 250 -11.69 15.65 -18.09
CA GLU A 250 -12.62 15.94 -19.17
C GLU A 250 -12.14 15.43 -20.55
N GLY A 251 -13.03 15.46 -21.52
CA GLY A 251 -12.72 15.24 -22.96
C GLY A 251 -12.93 13.80 -23.43
N SER A 252 -13.29 12.87 -22.54
CA SER A 252 -13.73 11.53 -22.94
C SER A 252 -15.15 11.26 -22.48
N GLN A 253 -15.99 10.75 -23.37
CA GLN A 253 -17.36 10.33 -23.11
C GLN A 253 -17.53 8.81 -23.02
N ASP A 254 -16.43 8.07 -23.05
CA ASP A 254 -16.42 6.61 -23.15
C ASP A 254 -15.60 5.95 -22.03
N ASN A 255 -15.57 6.57 -20.82
CA ASN A 255 -14.96 5.92 -19.68
C ASN A 255 -15.91 4.91 -19.06
N ILE A 256 -15.45 3.66 -18.93
CA ILE A 256 -16.24 2.54 -18.39
C ILE A 256 -15.43 1.83 -17.31
N ILE A 257 -16.02 1.65 -16.14
CA ILE A 257 -15.47 0.80 -15.08
C ILE A 257 -16.55 -0.21 -14.69
N ASN A 258 -16.33 -1.48 -15.03
CA ASN A 258 -17.25 -2.56 -14.76
C ASN A 258 -16.56 -3.72 -14.04
N TYR A 259 -17.16 -4.23 -12.98
CA TYR A 259 -16.61 -5.27 -12.10
C TYR A 259 -15.17 -4.99 -11.66
N ALA A 260 -14.94 -3.81 -11.06
CA ALA A 260 -13.69 -3.45 -10.43
C ALA A 260 -13.78 -3.55 -8.91
N VAL A 261 -12.69 -3.97 -8.26
CA VAL A 261 -12.48 -3.83 -6.82
C VAL A 261 -11.36 -2.82 -6.59
N ILE A 262 -11.72 -1.64 -6.09
CA ILE A 262 -10.81 -0.52 -5.82
C ILE A 262 -10.71 -0.35 -4.31
N LYS A 263 -9.51 -0.55 -3.74
CA LYS A 263 -9.35 -0.51 -2.29
C LYS A 263 -8.04 0.13 -1.84
N ASN A 264 -8.02 0.59 -0.59
CA ASN A 264 -6.84 1.15 0.09
C ASN A 264 -6.30 2.46 -0.50
N ALA A 265 -7.08 3.19 -1.31
CA ALA A 265 -6.67 4.47 -1.89
C ALA A 265 -6.82 5.64 -0.89
N PHE A 266 -6.24 6.79 -1.20
CA PHE A 266 -6.64 8.05 -0.57
C PHE A 266 -8.03 8.47 -1.10
N ILE A 267 -8.22 8.53 -2.44
CA ILE A 267 -9.54 8.66 -3.08
C ILE A 267 -9.70 7.47 -4.05
N GLY A 268 -10.79 6.73 -3.96
CA GLY A 268 -11.00 5.59 -4.87
C GLY A 268 -11.03 6.02 -6.33
N ILE A 269 -12.00 6.83 -6.70
CA ILE A 269 -12.12 7.45 -8.04
C ILE A 269 -12.39 8.94 -7.87
N GLN A 270 -11.66 9.78 -8.60
CA GLN A 270 -11.92 11.21 -8.75
C GLN A 270 -12.17 11.52 -10.23
N ALA A 271 -13.38 12.01 -10.57
CA ALA A 271 -13.76 12.47 -11.90
C ALA A 271 -14.01 13.97 -11.87
N GLU A 272 -13.26 14.76 -12.64
CA GLU A 272 -13.39 16.21 -12.60
C GLU A 272 -13.01 16.89 -13.92
N ILE A 273 -13.58 18.06 -14.13
CA ILE A 273 -13.20 19.00 -15.18
C ILE A 273 -12.10 19.89 -14.63
N LEU A 274 -10.94 19.94 -15.29
CA LEU A 274 -9.82 20.80 -14.92
C LEU A 274 -9.85 22.16 -15.61
N ASP A 275 -10.37 22.25 -16.83
CA ASP A 275 -10.30 23.45 -17.65
C ASP A 275 -11.66 23.80 -18.27
N LYS A 276 -12.03 23.17 -19.36
CA LYS A 276 -13.28 23.40 -20.08
C LYS A 276 -14.06 22.12 -20.24
N ASP A 277 -15.37 22.22 -20.22
CA ASP A 277 -16.22 21.10 -20.59
C ASP A 277 -16.01 20.78 -22.08
N MET A 278 -15.33 19.67 -22.34
CA MET A 278 -15.08 19.09 -23.66
C MET A 278 -15.93 17.84 -23.90
N GLY A 279 -16.98 17.65 -23.11
CA GLY A 279 -17.67 16.40 -22.99
C GLY A 279 -16.95 15.47 -21.99
N ASN A 280 -17.74 14.84 -21.14
CA ASN A 280 -17.21 13.98 -20.09
C ASN A 280 -18.27 12.98 -19.68
N LYS A 281 -17.92 11.72 -19.58
CA LYS A 281 -18.81 10.68 -19.06
C LYS A 281 -18.03 9.54 -18.43
N LEU A 282 -18.52 9.07 -17.31
CA LEU A 282 -18.08 7.84 -16.66
C LEU A 282 -19.27 6.94 -16.39
N ILE A 283 -19.20 5.71 -16.86
CA ILE A 283 -20.12 4.62 -16.50
C ILE A 283 -19.41 3.73 -15.49
N LEU A 284 -19.97 3.64 -14.27
CA LEU A 284 -19.44 2.83 -13.17
C LEU A 284 -20.47 1.78 -12.78
N THR A 285 -20.17 0.49 -13.00
CA THR A 285 -21.12 -0.59 -12.77
C THR A 285 -20.52 -1.77 -12.05
N ASN A 286 -21.35 -2.46 -11.24
CA ASN A 286 -21.02 -3.74 -10.60
C ASN A 286 -19.69 -3.73 -9.82
N SER A 287 -19.27 -2.57 -9.32
CA SER A 287 -17.94 -2.37 -8.77
C SER A 287 -17.97 -2.15 -7.26
N ILE A 288 -16.86 -2.44 -6.60
CA ILE A 288 -16.67 -2.26 -5.17
C ILE A 288 -15.55 -1.25 -4.93
N ILE A 289 -15.88 -0.13 -4.28
CA ILE A 289 -14.90 0.85 -3.82
C ILE A 289 -14.90 0.84 -2.30
N LYS A 290 -13.75 0.58 -1.68
CA LYS A 290 -13.71 0.47 -0.22
C LYS A 290 -12.38 0.88 0.39
N LYS A 291 -12.44 1.27 1.68
CA LYS A 291 -11.25 1.61 2.48
C LYS A 291 -10.42 2.73 1.87
N SER A 292 -11.08 3.80 1.43
CA SER A 292 -10.43 5.04 1.02
C SER A 292 -10.25 5.95 2.25
N ALA A 293 -9.04 6.49 2.46
CA ALA A 293 -8.76 7.37 3.61
C ALA A 293 -9.53 8.70 3.56
N GLY A 294 -9.75 9.21 2.35
CA GLY A 294 -10.60 10.36 2.07
C GLY A 294 -11.97 9.90 1.57
N MET A 295 -12.17 9.97 0.26
CA MET A 295 -13.45 9.72 -0.39
C MET A 295 -13.44 8.43 -1.21
N GLY A 296 -14.54 7.70 -1.22
CA GLY A 296 -14.70 6.55 -2.11
C GLY A 296 -14.81 6.99 -3.57
N PHE A 297 -15.78 7.84 -3.84
CA PHE A 297 -16.07 8.44 -5.14
C PHE A 297 -16.23 9.95 -5.01
N LEU A 298 -15.44 10.72 -5.75
CA LEU A 298 -15.52 12.17 -5.85
C LEU A 298 -15.77 12.56 -7.30
N ALA A 299 -16.83 13.34 -7.54
CA ALA A 299 -17.05 13.97 -8.84
C ALA A 299 -17.19 15.49 -8.68
N LYS A 300 -16.59 16.24 -9.61
CA LYS A 300 -16.69 17.68 -9.69
C LYS A 300 -17.12 18.08 -11.10
N ASN A 301 -18.36 18.58 -11.21
CA ASN A 301 -18.95 19.02 -12.47
C ASN A 301 -18.79 17.98 -13.61
N TYR A 302 -19.11 16.73 -13.32
CA TYR A 302 -18.91 15.61 -14.23
C TYR A 302 -20.24 14.93 -14.60
N THR A 303 -20.27 14.13 -15.67
CA THR A 303 -21.41 13.28 -16.00
C THR A 303 -21.11 11.84 -15.58
N VAL A 304 -21.91 11.28 -14.69
CA VAL A 304 -21.71 9.94 -14.15
C VAL A 304 -22.98 9.13 -14.15
N GLU A 305 -22.88 7.90 -14.65
CA GLU A 305 -23.90 6.87 -14.50
C GLU A 305 -23.34 5.73 -13.63
N ALA A 306 -23.95 5.48 -12.50
CA ALA A 306 -23.46 4.51 -11.51
C ALA A 306 -24.57 3.51 -11.13
N TYR A 307 -24.36 2.23 -11.45
CA TYR A 307 -25.37 1.19 -11.23
C TYR A 307 -24.77 -0.01 -10.48
N ASN A 308 -25.51 -0.49 -9.47
CA ASN A 308 -25.18 -1.74 -8.78
C ASN A 308 -23.77 -1.77 -8.17
N ASN A 309 -23.32 -0.68 -7.55
CA ASN A 309 -22.01 -0.59 -6.93
C ASN A 309 -22.11 -0.68 -5.40
N ILE A 310 -21.01 -1.08 -4.76
CA ILE A 310 -20.82 -1.00 -3.32
C ILE A 310 -19.71 0.02 -3.04
N ILE A 311 -20.02 1.07 -2.27
CA ILE A 311 -19.01 2.06 -1.84
C ILE A 311 -18.99 2.06 -0.31
N ALA A 312 -17.85 1.66 0.28
CA ALA A 312 -17.84 1.34 1.70
C ALA A 312 -16.59 1.80 2.46
N ASN A 313 -16.78 2.13 3.73
CA ASN A 313 -15.71 2.36 4.72
C ASN A 313 -14.69 3.41 4.27
N CYS A 314 -15.15 4.64 4.08
CA CYS A 314 -14.33 5.78 3.69
C CYS A 314 -14.15 6.75 4.85
N GLY A 315 -12.97 7.34 4.98
CA GLY A 315 -12.61 8.24 6.08
C GLY A 315 -13.37 9.56 6.08
N GLN A 316 -13.87 9.98 4.90
CA GLN A 316 -14.74 11.14 4.75
C GLN A 316 -16.07 10.72 4.14
N HIS A 317 -16.28 10.95 2.86
CA HIS A 317 -17.49 10.59 2.14
C HIS A 317 -17.31 9.28 1.36
N CYS A 318 -18.32 8.44 1.35
CA CYS A 318 -18.38 7.38 0.33
C CYS A 318 -18.61 7.96 -1.05
N ILE A 319 -19.55 8.94 -1.16
CA ILE A 319 -19.86 9.67 -2.40
C ILE A 319 -19.85 11.18 -2.10
N ALA A 320 -19.08 11.94 -2.86
CA ALA A 320 -19.12 13.39 -2.88
C ALA A 320 -19.31 13.89 -4.32
N LEU A 321 -20.43 14.53 -4.59
CA LEU A 321 -20.75 15.15 -5.88
C LEU A 321 -20.78 16.67 -5.66
N THR A 322 -19.82 17.37 -6.25
CA THR A 322 -19.58 18.80 -5.95
C THR A 322 -19.40 19.62 -7.20
N GLN A 323 -19.57 20.94 -7.08
CA GLN A 323 -19.39 21.88 -8.17
C GLN A 323 -20.38 21.69 -9.34
N GLY A 324 -21.58 21.13 -9.07
CA GLY A 324 -22.55 20.81 -10.12
C GLY A 324 -22.29 19.48 -10.83
N GLY A 325 -22.87 19.31 -12.02
CA GLY A 325 -22.75 18.12 -12.84
C GLY A 325 -24.06 17.33 -13.02
N THR A 326 -24.02 16.24 -13.79
CA THR A 326 -25.18 15.39 -14.07
C THR A 326 -24.92 13.95 -13.62
N TYR A 327 -25.77 13.46 -12.75
CA TYR A 327 -25.53 12.20 -12.05
C TYR A 327 -26.74 11.28 -12.09
N THR A 328 -26.49 10.00 -12.30
CA THR A 328 -27.48 8.92 -12.16
C THR A 328 -26.88 7.82 -11.27
N PHE A 329 -27.44 7.64 -10.09
CA PHE A 329 -27.03 6.58 -9.15
C PHE A 329 -28.23 5.70 -8.84
N ILE A 330 -28.21 4.45 -9.30
CA ILE A 330 -29.33 3.52 -9.15
C ILE A 330 -28.86 2.18 -8.61
N HIS A 331 -29.55 1.65 -7.59
CA HIS A 331 -29.30 0.36 -6.97
C HIS A 331 -27.89 0.21 -6.36
N ASN A 332 -27.31 1.28 -5.85
CA ASN A 332 -26.00 1.22 -5.18
C ASN A 332 -26.18 1.00 -3.67
N THR A 333 -25.20 0.36 -3.05
CA THR A 333 -25.09 0.23 -1.60
C THR A 333 -23.93 1.07 -1.07
N ILE A 334 -24.27 2.04 -0.24
CA ILE A 334 -23.34 2.96 0.42
C ILE A 334 -23.32 2.62 1.91
N TYR A 335 -22.19 2.05 2.36
CA TYR A 335 -22.03 1.60 3.73
C TYR A 335 -20.79 2.23 4.38
N ASN A 336 -20.94 3.01 5.45
CA ASN A 336 -19.78 3.67 6.04
C ASN A 336 -19.67 3.46 7.55
N ALA A 337 -18.95 2.42 7.94
CA ALA A 337 -18.50 2.12 9.30
C ALA A 337 -16.97 2.28 9.43
N TYR A 338 -16.45 3.46 9.05
CA TYR A 338 -15.03 3.79 9.17
C TYR A 338 -14.54 3.60 10.62
N SER A 339 -13.45 2.84 10.80
CA SER A 339 -13.02 2.35 12.11
C SER A 339 -11.70 2.92 12.64
N LEU A 340 -10.95 3.68 11.83
CA LEU A 340 -9.64 4.22 12.25
C LEU A 340 -9.73 5.57 12.97
N GLY A 341 -10.94 6.10 13.17
CA GLY A 341 -11.14 7.37 13.85
C GLY A 341 -12.59 7.84 13.81
N THR A 342 -12.83 9.08 14.26
CA THR A 342 -14.16 9.69 14.21
C THR A 342 -14.36 10.38 12.86
N ARG A 343 -15.34 9.91 12.10
CA ARG A 343 -15.76 10.57 10.86
C ARG A 343 -16.72 11.70 11.16
N ALA A 344 -16.40 12.91 10.70
CA ALA A 344 -17.22 14.09 10.91
C ALA A 344 -18.22 14.35 9.75
N THR A 345 -18.04 13.71 8.60
CA THR A 345 -18.77 13.95 7.36
C THR A 345 -19.85 12.89 7.11
N PRO A 346 -20.94 13.22 6.39
CA PRO A 346 -21.92 12.22 5.94
C PRO A 346 -21.32 11.27 4.90
N SER A 347 -21.91 10.09 4.73
CA SER A 347 -21.49 9.14 3.69
C SER A 347 -21.74 9.65 2.29
N VAL A 348 -22.85 10.38 2.07
CA VAL A 348 -23.24 10.98 0.80
C VAL A 348 -23.34 12.49 0.96
N PHE A 349 -22.67 13.22 0.08
CA PHE A 349 -22.66 14.68 0.06
C PHE A 349 -22.86 15.21 -1.36
N PHE A 350 -23.84 16.10 -1.54
CA PHE A 350 -24.14 16.77 -2.81
C PHE A 350 -24.00 18.27 -2.67
N SER A 351 -23.39 18.92 -3.68
CA SER A 351 -23.24 20.36 -3.75
C SER A 351 -23.14 20.85 -5.20
N ASN A 352 -23.74 21.99 -5.50
CA ASN A 352 -23.59 22.66 -6.81
C ASN A 352 -22.42 23.65 -6.84
N TYR A 353 -21.66 23.77 -5.73
CA TYR A 353 -20.50 24.65 -5.66
C TYR A 353 -19.27 23.96 -5.03
N TYR A 354 -18.11 24.56 -5.23
CA TYR A 354 -16.87 24.23 -4.58
C TYR A 354 -16.04 25.49 -4.36
N ILE A 355 -15.39 25.63 -3.22
CA ILE A 355 -14.61 26.82 -2.86
C ILE A 355 -13.12 26.46 -2.84
N VAL A 356 -12.33 27.21 -3.64
CA VAL A 356 -10.86 27.14 -3.63
C VAL A 356 -10.29 28.55 -3.52
N ASN A 357 -9.40 28.77 -2.57
CA ASN A 357 -8.76 30.08 -2.36
C ASN A 357 -9.77 31.24 -2.28
N ASN A 358 -10.89 31.06 -1.58
CA ASN A 358 -12.01 32.00 -1.46
C ASN A 358 -12.73 32.32 -2.78
N VAL A 359 -12.51 31.57 -3.85
CA VAL A 359 -13.27 31.64 -5.09
C VAL A 359 -14.30 30.52 -5.12
N MET A 360 -15.56 30.85 -5.30
CA MET A 360 -16.65 29.90 -5.47
C MET A 360 -16.77 29.52 -6.95
N TYR A 361 -16.67 28.24 -7.22
CA TYR A 361 -16.97 27.63 -8.51
C TYR A 361 -18.37 27.01 -8.42
N LEU A 362 -19.28 27.43 -9.29
CA LEU A 362 -20.69 27.12 -9.22
C LEU A 362 -21.16 26.61 -10.59
N SER A 363 -21.93 25.53 -10.61
CA SER A 363 -22.56 24.99 -11.83
C SER A 363 -23.87 24.31 -11.49
N ASP A 364 -24.73 24.12 -12.51
CA ASP A 364 -25.98 23.39 -12.36
C ASP A 364 -25.76 21.96 -11.92
N PHE A 365 -26.59 21.49 -11.00
CA PHE A 365 -26.55 20.17 -10.42
C PHE A 365 -27.83 19.41 -10.72
N HIS A 366 -27.69 18.24 -11.37
CA HIS A 366 -28.77 17.29 -11.61
C HIS A 366 -28.37 15.91 -11.08
N CYS A 367 -29.22 15.30 -10.26
CA CYS A 367 -28.96 13.97 -9.74
C CYS A 367 -30.26 13.15 -9.61
N ASP A 368 -30.29 11.99 -10.26
CA ASP A 368 -31.22 10.91 -9.97
C ASP A 368 -30.54 9.91 -9.02
N PHE A 369 -30.98 9.86 -7.77
CA PHE A 369 -30.45 8.97 -6.73
C PHE A 369 -31.55 8.02 -6.26
N ILE A 370 -31.72 6.89 -7.01
CA ILE A 370 -32.90 6.05 -6.96
C ILE A 370 -32.58 4.63 -6.46
N ASN A 371 -33.39 4.10 -5.56
CA ASN A 371 -33.26 2.75 -5.03
C ASN A 371 -31.86 2.46 -4.45
N ASN A 372 -31.19 3.43 -3.85
CA ASN A 372 -29.91 3.25 -3.20
C ASN A 372 -30.08 2.99 -1.70
N ILE A 373 -29.23 2.18 -1.13
CA ILE A 373 -29.14 1.95 0.31
C ILE A 373 -28.01 2.81 0.86
N VAL A 374 -28.30 3.69 1.83
CA VAL A 374 -27.30 4.51 2.53
C VAL A 374 -27.34 4.18 4.01
N TRP A 375 -26.25 3.65 4.54
CA TRP A 375 -26.12 3.36 5.97
C TRP A 375 -24.71 3.73 6.48
N GLY A 376 -24.64 4.16 7.73
CA GLY A 376 -23.36 4.46 8.39
C GLY A 376 -23.51 4.72 9.88
N THR A 377 -22.41 5.10 10.52
CA THR A 377 -22.31 5.28 11.97
C THR A 377 -22.62 6.69 12.46
N ASN A 378 -22.77 7.66 11.56
CA ASN A 378 -23.11 9.04 11.90
C ASN A 378 -24.62 9.23 12.01
N LYS A 379 -25.04 10.22 12.80
CA LYS A 379 -26.47 10.60 12.91
C LYS A 379 -27.06 11.06 11.58
N ARG A 380 -26.23 11.62 10.70
CA ARG A 380 -26.63 12.08 9.36
C ARG A 380 -25.65 11.50 8.36
N GLU A 381 -26.13 10.64 7.48
CA GLU A 381 -25.33 9.98 6.44
C GLU A 381 -25.59 10.52 5.04
N PHE A 382 -26.54 11.41 4.90
CA PHE A 382 -26.86 12.10 3.66
C PHE A 382 -27.00 13.61 3.92
N ASN A 383 -26.32 14.43 3.10
CA ASN A 383 -26.42 15.90 3.19
C ASN A 383 -26.34 16.54 1.81
N CYS A 384 -27.16 17.58 1.61
CA CYS A 384 -27.07 18.48 0.47
C CYS A 384 -26.74 19.88 0.98
N ASP A 385 -25.79 20.54 0.34
CA ASP A 385 -25.42 21.93 0.59
C ASP A 385 -25.26 22.64 -0.74
N TYR A 386 -26.11 23.67 -1.00
CA TYR A 386 -26.16 24.25 -2.32
C TYR A 386 -26.39 25.77 -2.26
N ASP A 387 -25.83 26.46 -3.25
CA ASP A 387 -26.07 27.86 -3.51
C ASP A 387 -27.24 28.04 -4.49
N LYS A 388 -28.12 29.04 -4.23
CA LYS A 388 -29.33 29.28 -5.01
C LYS A 388 -29.07 30.03 -6.33
N SER A 389 -27.83 30.45 -6.58
CA SER A 389 -27.46 31.18 -7.80
C SER A 389 -27.30 30.25 -9.02
N ALA A 390 -27.30 28.94 -8.81
CA ALA A 390 -27.37 27.93 -9.87
C ALA A 390 -28.42 26.86 -9.54
N LEU A 391 -28.84 26.11 -10.54
CA LEU A 391 -29.83 25.06 -10.37
C LEU A 391 -29.30 23.94 -9.45
N PHE A 392 -30.14 23.50 -8.54
CA PHE A 392 -29.93 22.29 -7.75
C PHE A 392 -31.18 21.43 -7.81
N GLN A 393 -31.08 20.29 -8.53
CA GLN A 393 -32.17 19.35 -8.69
C GLN A 393 -31.67 17.96 -8.30
N ALA A 394 -32.19 17.42 -7.22
CA ALA A 394 -31.91 16.06 -6.78
C ALA A 394 -33.22 15.30 -6.61
N ASN A 395 -33.39 14.24 -7.39
CA ASN A 395 -34.51 13.30 -7.27
C ASN A 395 -34.00 12.10 -6.42
N ILE A 396 -34.54 11.97 -5.21
CA ILE A 396 -34.09 10.97 -4.22
C ILE A 396 -35.29 10.10 -3.86
N SER A 397 -35.21 8.78 -4.15
CA SER A 397 -36.30 7.83 -3.89
C SER A 397 -35.78 6.43 -3.54
#